data_5477a86a8007c3f84ea3f9212ce79f33
#
_entry.id   5477a86a8007c3f84ea3f9212ce79f33
#
_cell.length_a   1.000
_cell.length_b   1.000
_cell.length_c   1.000
_cell.angle_alpha   90.00
_cell.angle_beta   90.00
_cell.angle_gamma   90.00
#
_symmetry.space_group_name_H-M   'P 1'
#
loop_
_entity.id
_entity.type
_entity.pdbx_description
1 polymer ?
#
loop_
_entity_poly.entity_id
_entity_poly.type
_entity_poly.pdbx_seq_one_letter_code
_entity_poly.pdbx_strand_id
1 'polypeptide(L)'
;MPLNENSPPSSPKRRWLLKSALVVGAVGAALGGSVFWKRGVSGGVLTEDGREVMKAVARSVLADMLPTDPAAREAKLEGQMKRLNEVIQTMPSSSQMELAALLGLLANAPTRLLVTGLSSAWGKASTEEVSQALEGMRIHKLPTTMMSYHAVRDLTCISFFTNPDNWAMTGYPGPLEI
;
A
#
# COMPACT_ATOMS: atom_id res chain seq x y z
N MET A 1 29.03 -43.01 -8.81
CA MET A 1 28.94 -41.57 -9.14
C MET A 1 27.68 -41.06 -8.49
N PRO A 2 27.71 -40.40 -7.30
CA PRO A 2 26.51 -39.99 -6.61
C PRO A 2 26.01 -38.65 -7.17
N LEU A 3 24.72 -38.57 -7.47
CA LEU A 3 23.99 -37.37 -7.90
C LEU A 3 23.92 -36.37 -6.75
N ASN A 4 24.39 -35.16 -6.99
CA ASN A 4 24.35 -34.04 -6.04
C ASN A 4 22.94 -33.42 -6.04
N GLU A 5 22.10 -33.83 -5.09
CA GLU A 5 20.68 -33.40 -4.94
C GLU A 5 20.47 -32.13 -4.11
N ASN A 6 21.43 -31.22 -4.01
CA ASN A 6 21.33 -30.01 -3.21
C ASN A 6 21.39 -28.72 -4.02
N SER A 7 20.57 -28.63 -5.09
CA SER A 7 20.27 -27.33 -5.70
C SER A 7 18.91 -26.84 -5.20
N PRO A 8 18.83 -25.73 -4.44
CA PRO A 8 17.53 -25.21 -4.00
C PRO A 8 16.72 -24.76 -5.22
N PRO A 9 15.42 -25.05 -5.28
CA PRO A 9 14.58 -24.69 -6.41
C PRO A 9 14.60 -23.17 -6.62
N SER A 10 15.06 -22.75 -7.78
CA SER A 10 15.09 -21.35 -8.22
C SER A 10 13.68 -20.89 -8.54
N SER A 11 12.89 -20.48 -7.53
CA SER A 11 11.57 -19.91 -7.79
C SER A 11 11.74 -18.53 -8.44
N PRO A 12 11.17 -18.29 -9.65
CA PRO A 12 11.26 -17.01 -10.32
C PRO A 12 10.71 -15.84 -9.49
N LYS A 13 9.80 -16.11 -8.57
CA LYS A 13 9.24 -15.14 -7.61
C LYS A 13 10.28 -14.61 -6.60
N ARG A 14 11.21 -15.43 -6.12
CA ARG A 14 12.29 -15.00 -5.20
C ARG A 14 13.32 -14.10 -5.88
N ARG A 15 13.71 -14.43 -7.10
CA ARG A 15 14.64 -13.59 -7.91
C ARG A 15 14.03 -12.25 -8.25
N TRP A 16 12.73 -12.22 -8.44
CA TRP A 16 12.01 -11.01 -8.78
C TRP A 16 11.88 -10.08 -7.55
N LEU A 17 11.58 -10.62 -6.35
CA LEU A 17 11.58 -9.87 -5.08
C LEU A 17 12.95 -9.27 -4.75
N LEU A 18 14.04 -10.02 -5.01
CA LEU A 18 15.40 -9.49 -4.83
C LEU A 18 15.74 -8.37 -5.82
N LYS A 19 15.22 -8.43 -7.04
CA LYS A 19 15.41 -7.37 -8.04
C LYS A 19 14.63 -6.10 -7.68
N SER A 20 13.41 -6.22 -7.14
CA SER A 20 12.65 -5.06 -6.66
C SER A 20 13.29 -4.42 -5.43
N ALA A 21 13.83 -5.20 -4.50
CA ALA A 21 14.59 -4.69 -3.37
C ALA A 21 15.89 -3.97 -3.79
N LEU A 22 16.56 -4.47 -4.86
CA LEU A 22 17.76 -3.85 -5.43
C LEU A 22 17.46 -2.52 -6.14
N VAL A 23 16.33 -2.43 -6.84
CA VAL A 23 15.91 -1.16 -7.48
C VAL A 23 15.54 -0.11 -6.41
N VAL A 24 14.85 -0.51 -5.35
CA VAL A 24 14.56 0.34 -4.20
C VAL A 24 15.85 0.82 -3.51
N GLY A 25 16.83 -0.07 -3.35
CA GLY A 25 18.15 0.26 -2.79
C GLY A 25 18.98 1.17 -3.69
N ALA A 26 18.96 0.96 -5.02
CA ALA A 26 19.73 1.74 -5.97
C ALA A 26 19.18 3.17 -6.14
N VAL A 27 17.85 3.35 -6.12
CA VAL A 27 17.22 4.69 -6.14
C VAL A 27 17.52 5.44 -4.83
N GLY A 28 17.52 4.77 -3.69
CA GLY A 28 17.90 5.36 -2.40
C GLY A 28 19.37 5.79 -2.35
N ALA A 29 20.28 5.00 -2.93
CA ALA A 29 21.71 5.32 -2.98
C ALA A 29 22.03 6.45 -3.98
N ALA A 30 21.31 6.54 -5.10
CA ALA A 30 21.52 7.56 -6.14
C ALA A 30 21.03 8.96 -5.72
N LEU A 31 20.10 9.05 -4.76
CA LEU A 31 19.56 10.33 -4.25
C LEU A 31 20.37 10.91 -3.06
N GLY A 32 21.56 10.37 -2.79
CA GLY A 32 22.49 10.89 -1.78
C GLY A 32 22.03 10.60 -0.33
N GLY A 33 22.84 9.90 0.43
CA GLY A 33 22.66 9.29 1.74
C GLY A 33 22.09 10.10 2.92
N SER A 34 21.25 11.09 2.66
CA SER A 34 20.54 11.86 3.68
C SER A 34 19.00 11.76 3.56
N VAL A 35 18.49 10.89 2.70
CA VAL A 35 17.06 10.63 2.67
C VAL A 35 16.68 9.86 3.93
N PHE A 36 16.13 10.55 4.92
CA PHE A 36 15.52 9.94 6.09
C PHE A 36 14.54 8.87 5.60
N TRP A 37 14.89 7.62 5.80
CA TRP A 37 14.09 6.48 5.38
C TRP A 37 12.84 6.41 6.25
N LYS A 38 11.77 7.04 5.77
CA LYS A 38 10.47 6.94 6.42
C LYS A 38 9.99 5.50 6.32
N ARG A 39 9.53 4.95 7.42
CA ARG A 39 8.89 3.64 7.45
C ARG A 39 7.39 3.82 7.54
N GLY A 40 6.64 3.18 6.64
CA GLY A 40 5.18 3.28 6.65
C GLY A 40 4.50 2.35 7.66
N VAL A 41 5.22 1.33 8.16
CA VAL A 41 4.74 0.38 9.19
C VAL A 41 5.84 0.20 10.23
N SER A 42 5.47 0.11 11.50
CA SER A 42 6.35 -0.19 12.63
C SER A 42 5.57 -0.98 13.67
N GLY A 43 6.14 -2.08 14.16
CA GLY A 43 5.48 -2.93 15.16
C GLY A 43 4.12 -3.49 14.72
N GLY A 44 3.93 -3.75 13.42
CA GLY A 44 2.68 -4.28 12.88
C GLY A 44 1.56 -3.25 12.73
N VAL A 45 1.84 -1.96 12.92
CA VAL A 45 0.86 -0.89 12.74
C VAL A 45 1.39 0.19 11.80
N LEU A 46 0.48 0.92 11.15
CA LEU A 46 0.83 2.08 10.34
C LEU A 46 1.49 3.16 11.20
N THR A 47 2.60 3.68 10.73
CA THR A 47 3.16 4.94 11.25
C THR A 47 2.29 6.11 10.80
N GLU A 48 2.53 7.32 11.33
CA GLU A 48 1.83 8.52 10.87
C GLU A 48 2.00 8.74 9.35
N ASP A 49 3.24 8.58 8.84
CA ASP A 49 3.52 8.67 7.40
C ASP A 49 2.76 7.62 6.58
N GLY A 50 2.75 6.37 7.02
CA GLY A 50 2.01 5.28 6.36
C GLY A 50 0.51 5.48 6.41
N ARG A 51 0.00 6.00 7.53
CA ARG A 51 -1.40 6.33 7.74
C ARG A 51 -1.86 7.46 6.79
N GLU A 52 -1.06 8.52 6.65
CA GLU A 52 -1.35 9.62 5.72
C GLU A 52 -1.48 9.12 4.28
N VAL A 53 -0.55 8.26 3.83
CA VAL A 53 -0.60 7.63 2.51
C VAL A 53 -1.88 6.79 2.36
N MET A 54 -2.12 5.83 3.25
CA MET A 54 -3.23 4.90 3.13
C MET A 54 -4.59 5.57 3.29
N LYS A 55 -4.69 6.62 4.10
CA LYS A 55 -5.91 7.41 4.25
C LYS A 55 -6.24 8.21 2.98
N ALA A 56 -5.24 8.79 2.32
CA ALA A 56 -5.42 9.46 1.03
C ALA A 56 -5.84 8.47 -0.06
N VAL A 57 -5.18 7.30 -0.13
CA VAL A 57 -5.55 6.21 -1.05
C VAL A 57 -6.99 5.75 -0.79
N ALA A 58 -7.36 5.49 0.46
CA ALA A 58 -8.71 5.07 0.83
C ALA A 58 -9.76 6.11 0.45
N ARG A 59 -9.49 7.39 0.65
CA ARG A 59 -10.36 8.49 0.25
C ARG A 59 -10.63 8.51 -1.26
N SER A 60 -9.64 8.16 -2.07
CA SER A 60 -9.76 8.10 -3.53
C SER A 60 -10.41 6.80 -4.01
N VAL A 61 -9.93 5.65 -3.52
CA VAL A 61 -10.40 4.32 -3.97
C VAL A 61 -11.84 4.04 -3.54
N LEU A 62 -12.24 4.53 -2.37
CA LEU A 62 -13.56 4.30 -1.78
C LEU A 62 -14.50 5.53 -1.91
N ALA A 63 -14.19 6.48 -2.79
CA ALA A 63 -14.89 7.77 -2.88
C ALA A 63 -16.42 7.62 -2.90
N ASP A 64 -16.94 6.71 -3.75
CA ASP A 64 -18.39 6.47 -3.93
C ASP A 64 -19.03 5.71 -2.74
N MET A 65 -18.20 5.12 -1.86
CA MET A 65 -18.66 4.35 -0.70
C MET A 65 -18.50 5.11 0.61
N LEU A 66 -17.93 6.31 0.56
CA LEU A 66 -17.74 7.15 1.74
C LEU A 66 -18.92 8.10 1.92
N PRO A 67 -19.31 8.40 3.19
CA PRO A 67 -20.35 9.41 3.47
C PRO A 67 -20.03 10.77 2.84
N THR A 68 -21.05 11.50 2.44
CA THR A 68 -20.91 12.88 1.93
C THR A 68 -20.63 13.88 3.05
N ASP A 69 -21.14 13.62 4.26
CA ASP A 69 -20.84 14.43 5.44
C ASP A 69 -19.37 14.33 5.82
N PRO A 70 -18.64 15.45 5.96
CA PRO A 70 -17.20 15.44 6.25
C PRO A 70 -16.83 14.74 7.55
N ALA A 71 -17.62 14.92 8.63
CA ALA A 71 -17.33 14.32 9.93
C ALA A 71 -17.55 12.80 9.90
N ALA A 72 -18.65 12.34 9.28
CA ALA A 72 -18.93 10.92 9.11
C ALA A 72 -17.90 10.26 8.18
N ARG A 73 -17.47 10.94 7.12
CA ARG A 73 -16.39 10.49 6.22
C ARG A 73 -15.09 10.29 6.97
N GLU A 74 -14.70 11.26 7.78
CA GLU A 74 -13.48 11.19 8.59
C GLU A 74 -13.55 10.01 9.57
N ALA A 75 -14.66 9.87 10.29
CA ALA A 75 -14.88 8.75 11.21
C ALA A 75 -14.80 7.39 10.49
N LYS A 76 -15.34 7.28 9.26
CA LYS A 76 -15.26 6.07 8.44
C LYS A 76 -13.83 5.75 8.02
N LEU A 77 -13.07 6.77 7.59
CA LEU A 77 -11.65 6.61 7.25
C LEU A 77 -10.80 6.22 8.46
N GLU A 78 -11.08 6.76 9.64
CA GLU A 78 -10.42 6.36 10.89
C GLU A 78 -10.70 4.89 11.24
N GLY A 79 -11.95 4.45 11.11
CA GLY A 79 -12.33 3.03 11.27
C GLY A 79 -11.61 2.14 10.27
N GLN A 80 -11.48 2.60 9.02
CA GLN A 80 -10.74 1.93 7.96
C GLN A 80 -9.25 1.75 8.33
N MET A 81 -8.60 2.78 8.88
CA MET A 81 -7.19 2.69 9.31
C MET A 81 -7.00 1.71 10.47
N LYS A 82 -7.96 1.64 11.40
CA LYS A 82 -7.93 0.61 12.48
C LYS A 82 -8.01 -0.79 11.88
N ARG A 83 -8.95 -1.01 10.97
CA ARG A 83 -9.12 -2.31 10.31
C ARG A 83 -7.88 -2.70 9.49
N LEU A 84 -7.27 -1.74 8.81
CA LEU A 84 -6.03 -1.98 8.06
C LEU A 84 -4.89 -2.41 8.99
N ASN A 85 -4.75 -1.82 10.17
CA ASN A 85 -3.77 -2.26 11.17
C ASN A 85 -4.02 -3.72 11.60
N GLU A 86 -5.28 -4.12 11.81
CA GLU A 86 -5.62 -5.52 12.13
C GLU A 86 -5.17 -6.46 10.99
N VAL A 87 -5.43 -6.10 9.74
CA VAL A 87 -4.98 -6.87 8.56
C VAL A 87 -3.45 -6.95 8.52
N ILE A 88 -2.74 -5.84 8.74
CA ILE A 88 -1.26 -5.82 8.75
C ILE A 88 -0.71 -6.76 9.82
N GLN A 89 -1.30 -6.80 11.01
CA GLN A 89 -0.87 -7.67 12.10
C GLN A 89 -0.98 -9.17 11.76
N THR A 90 -1.89 -9.56 10.87
CA THR A 90 -2.01 -10.96 10.41
C THR A 90 -0.98 -11.34 9.34
N MET A 91 -0.27 -10.37 8.77
CA MET A 91 0.71 -10.62 7.73
C MET A 91 2.01 -11.22 8.29
N PRO A 92 2.73 -12.06 7.52
CA PRO A 92 4.10 -12.45 7.84
C PRO A 92 5.02 -11.23 8.01
N SER A 93 6.02 -11.34 8.89
CA SER A 93 6.96 -10.25 9.16
C SER A 93 7.69 -9.73 7.91
N SER A 94 7.97 -10.62 6.94
CA SER A 94 8.55 -10.23 5.65
C SER A 94 7.63 -9.29 4.86
N SER A 95 6.34 -9.61 4.80
CA SER A 95 5.35 -8.79 4.10
C SER A 95 5.12 -7.44 4.81
N GLN A 96 5.16 -7.43 6.16
CA GLN A 96 5.11 -6.18 6.92
C GLN A 96 6.32 -5.29 6.61
N MET A 97 7.54 -5.85 6.49
CA MET A 97 8.73 -5.11 6.12
C MET A 97 8.68 -4.55 4.69
N GLU A 98 8.17 -5.33 3.73
CA GLU A 98 7.98 -4.90 2.36
C GLU A 98 6.95 -3.75 2.29
N LEU A 99 5.84 -3.88 3.00
CA LEU A 99 4.84 -2.82 3.10
C LEU A 99 5.39 -1.57 3.78
N ALA A 100 6.20 -1.72 4.85
CA ALA A 100 6.85 -0.61 5.52
C ALA A 100 7.77 0.18 4.59
N ALA A 101 8.54 -0.53 3.76
CA ALA A 101 9.42 0.07 2.76
C ALA A 101 8.61 0.76 1.64
N LEU A 102 7.58 0.12 1.12
CA LEU A 102 6.72 0.68 0.09
C LEU A 102 6.04 1.97 0.54
N LEU A 103 5.37 1.94 1.70
CA LEU A 103 4.70 3.13 2.22
C LEU A 103 5.70 4.23 2.60
N GLY A 104 6.90 3.86 3.06
CA GLY A 104 7.99 4.81 3.30
C GLY A 104 8.44 5.52 2.03
N LEU A 105 8.56 4.80 0.91
CA LEU A 105 8.85 5.38 -0.41
C LEU A 105 7.74 6.35 -0.86
N LEU A 106 6.49 5.96 -0.70
CA LEU A 106 5.35 6.79 -1.09
C LEU A 106 5.20 8.03 -0.20
N ALA A 107 5.57 7.94 1.07
CA ALA A 107 5.51 9.06 2.01
C ALA A 107 6.64 10.08 1.80
N ASN A 108 7.80 9.65 1.30
CA ASN A 108 8.95 10.52 1.09
C ASN A 108 8.77 11.40 -0.17
N ALA A 109 8.94 12.71 -0.06
CA ALA A 109 8.62 13.66 -1.11
C ALA A 109 9.32 13.40 -2.46
N PRO A 110 10.66 13.20 -2.54
CA PRO A 110 11.34 12.92 -3.80
C PRO A 110 10.87 11.63 -4.47
N THR A 111 10.75 10.53 -3.70
CA THR A 111 10.34 9.24 -4.24
C THR A 111 8.85 9.21 -4.57
N ARG A 112 8.00 9.89 -3.79
CA ARG A 112 6.58 10.09 -4.12
C ARG A 112 6.45 10.74 -5.49
N LEU A 113 7.11 11.89 -5.71
CA LEU A 113 7.06 12.58 -7.00
C LEU A 113 7.52 11.67 -8.15
N LEU A 114 8.60 10.93 -7.95
CA LEU A 114 9.16 10.03 -8.98
C LEU A 114 8.22 8.85 -9.30
N VAL A 115 7.60 8.26 -8.29
CA VAL A 115 6.80 7.03 -8.44
C VAL A 115 5.36 7.33 -8.83
N THR A 116 4.78 8.40 -8.30
CA THR A 116 3.35 8.70 -8.44
C THR A 116 3.06 9.96 -9.24
N GLY A 117 4.06 10.81 -9.49
CA GLY A 117 3.86 12.14 -10.06
C GLY A 117 3.23 13.16 -9.08
N LEU A 118 2.90 12.74 -7.85
CA LEU A 118 2.23 13.60 -6.88
C LEU A 118 3.23 14.54 -6.19
N SER A 119 3.10 15.84 -6.45
CA SER A 119 3.95 16.88 -5.84
C SER A 119 3.51 17.22 -4.41
N SER A 120 2.20 17.27 -4.16
CA SER A 120 1.60 17.56 -2.85
C SER A 120 1.82 16.43 -1.85
N ALA A 121 1.89 16.74 -0.54
CA ALA A 121 1.81 15.71 0.49
C ALA A 121 0.45 14.99 0.43
N TRP A 122 0.41 13.71 0.77
CA TRP A 122 -0.81 12.89 0.66
C TRP A 122 -2.00 13.47 1.43
N GLY A 123 -1.76 14.00 2.62
CA GLY A 123 -2.82 14.62 3.45
C GLY A 123 -3.32 15.97 2.92
N LYS A 124 -2.55 16.62 2.03
CA LYS A 124 -2.90 17.90 1.41
C LYS A 124 -3.44 17.78 -0.01
N ALA A 125 -3.19 16.63 -0.66
CA ALA A 125 -3.64 16.38 -2.00
C ALA A 125 -5.18 16.23 -2.05
N SER A 126 -5.79 16.74 -3.11
CA SER A 126 -7.21 16.52 -3.38
C SER A 126 -7.48 15.05 -3.75
N THR A 127 -8.73 14.63 -3.69
CA THR A 127 -9.12 13.28 -4.12
C THR A 127 -8.80 13.05 -5.59
N GLU A 128 -8.96 14.06 -6.43
CA GLU A 128 -8.66 14.05 -7.86
C GLU A 128 -7.17 13.90 -8.14
N GLU A 129 -6.32 14.64 -7.42
CA GLU A 129 -4.85 14.52 -7.54
C GLU A 129 -4.38 13.10 -7.15
N VAL A 130 -4.94 12.56 -6.06
CA VAL A 130 -4.63 11.18 -5.63
C VAL A 130 -5.13 10.17 -6.66
N SER A 131 -6.33 10.34 -7.21
CA SER A 131 -6.87 9.47 -8.25
C SER A 131 -6.00 9.47 -9.50
N GLN A 132 -5.56 10.64 -9.96
CA GLN A 132 -4.65 10.78 -11.10
C GLN A 132 -3.29 10.12 -10.83
N ALA A 133 -2.75 10.29 -9.63
CA ALA A 133 -1.50 9.65 -9.21
C ALA A 133 -1.62 8.12 -9.22
N LEU A 134 -2.71 7.57 -8.67
CA LEU A 134 -3.00 6.13 -8.67
C LEU A 134 -3.18 5.60 -10.10
N GLU A 135 -3.90 6.32 -10.96
CA GLU A 135 -4.07 5.94 -12.36
C GLU A 135 -2.74 5.94 -13.11
N GLY A 136 -1.89 6.95 -12.89
CA GLY A 136 -0.55 7.00 -13.44
C GLY A 136 0.32 5.81 -13.01
N MET A 137 0.20 5.38 -11.75
CA MET A 137 0.88 4.19 -11.26
C MET A 137 0.33 2.91 -11.91
N ARG A 138 -0.99 2.81 -12.10
CA ARG A 138 -1.69 1.64 -12.66
C ARG A 138 -1.23 1.31 -14.07
N ILE A 139 -1.05 2.34 -14.91
CA ILE A 139 -0.65 2.21 -16.32
C ILE A 139 0.85 2.40 -16.55
N HIS A 140 1.63 2.48 -15.46
CA HIS A 140 3.05 2.77 -15.56
C HIS A 140 3.84 1.64 -16.23
N LYS A 141 4.86 2.01 -17.04
CA LYS A 141 5.70 1.03 -17.75
C LYS A 141 6.60 0.20 -16.83
N LEU A 142 6.94 0.72 -15.64
CA LEU A 142 7.75 0.00 -14.66
C LEU A 142 6.87 -0.95 -13.84
N PRO A 143 7.13 -2.26 -13.88
CA PRO A 143 6.33 -3.25 -13.14
C PRO A 143 6.28 -2.96 -11.62
N THR A 144 7.35 -2.44 -11.03
CA THR A 144 7.42 -2.10 -9.61
C THR A 144 6.42 -1.00 -9.23
N THR A 145 6.27 0.03 -10.07
CA THR A 145 5.29 1.11 -9.85
C THR A 145 3.86 0.57 -9.95
N MET A 146 3.57 -0.22 -10.98
CA MET A 146 2.26 -0.86 -11.15
C MET A 146 1.92 -1.78 -9.97
N MET A 147 2.88 -2.53 -9.45
CA MET A 147 2.67 -3.38 -8.26
C MET A 147 2.47 -2.58 -6.99
N SER A 148 3.13 -1.43 -6.87
CA SER A 148 2.90 -0.51 -5.75
C SER A 148 1.44 -0.03 -5.73
N TYR A 149 0.87 0.27 -6.91
CA TYR A 149 -0.55 0.57 -7.04
C TYR A 149 -1.43 -0.57 -6.54
N HIS A 150 -1.19 -1.79 -7.04
CA HIS A 150 -1.98 -2.96 -6.63
C HIS A 150 -1.90 -3.19 -5.13
N ALA A 151 -0.71 -3.09 -4.53
CA ALA A 151 -0.52 -3.29 -3.11
C ALA A 151 -1.38 -2.32 -2.27
N VAL A 152 -1.31 -1.02 -2.53
CA VAL A 152 -2.06 -0.04 -1.72
C VAL A 152 -3.56 -0.10 -1.99
N ARG A 153 -3.98 -0.33 -3.26
CA ARG A 153 -5.39 -0.51 -3.62
C ARG A 153 -5.98 -1.76 -2.99
N ASP A 154 -5.32 -2.90 -3.14
CA ASP A 154 -5.84 -4.19 -2.69
C ASP A 154 -5.90 -4.26 -1.17
N LEU A 155 -4.92 -3.70 -0.46
CA LEU A 155 -4.99 -3.55 1.00
C LEU A 155 -6.16 -2.66 1.43
N THR A 156 -6.41 -1.57 0.71
CA THR A 156 -7.58 -0.72 0.96
C THR A 156 -8.88 -1.49 0.77
N CYS A 157 -9.01 -2.23 -0.33
CA CYS A 157 -10.20 -3.03 -0.63
C CYS A 157 -10.37 -4.18 0.38
N ILE A 158 -9.33 -4.95 0.66
CA ILE A 158 -9.38 -6.06 1.60
C ILE A 158 -9.84 -5.57 2.98
N SER A 159 -9.18 -4.53 3.50
CA SER A 159 -9.54 -4.02 4.83
C SER A 159 -10.94 -3.40 4.90
N PHE A 160 -11.48 -2.90 3.78
CA PHE A 160 -12.83 -2.36 3.71
C PHE A 160 -13.89 -3.46 3.60
N PHE A 161 -13.74 -4.39 2.66
CA PHE A 161 -14.75 -5.40 2.37
C PHE A 161 -14.73 -6.59 3.34
N THR A 162 -13.67 -6.79 4.10
CA THR A 162 -13.66 -7.77 5.21
C THR A 162 -14.37 -7.27 6.46
N ASN A 163 -14.80 -5.99 6.50
CA ASN A 163 -15.64 -5.49 7.59
C ASN A 163 -17.13 -5.76 7.28
N PRO A 164 -17.83 -6.58 8.10
CA PRO A 164 -19.25 -6.87 7.91
C PRO A 164 -20.14 -5.62 7.83
N ASP A 165 -19.80 -4.55 8.55
CA ASP A 165 -20.55 -3.29 8.54
C ASP A 165 -20.63 -2.64 7.14
N ASN A 166 -19.76 -3.05 6.22
CA ASN A 166 -19.71 -2.52 4.86
C ASN A 166 -20.48 -3.40 3.85
N TRP A 167 -20.91 -4.61 4.23
CA TRP A 167 -21.53 -5.54 3.29
C TRP A 167 -22.89 -5.07 2.77
N ALA A 168 -23.70 -4.45 3.64
CA ALA A 168 -25.01 -3.95 3.26
C ALA A 168 -24.96 -2.98 2.08
N MET A 169 -23.95 -2.10 2.01
CA MET A 169 -23.79 -1.13 0.91
C MET A 169 -23.37 -1.77 -0.41
N THR A 170 -22.83 -2.99 -0.38
CA THR A 170 -22.44 -3.76 -1.58
C THR A 170 -23.51 -4.72 -2.05
N GLY A 171 -24.63 -4.83 -1.31
CA GLY A 171 -25.67 -5.82 -1.56
C GLY A 171 -25.28 -7.25 -1.18
N TYR A 172 -24.13 -7.45 -0.51
CA TYR A 172 -23.68 -8.76 -0.07
C TYR A 172 -24.42 -9.16 1.24
N PRO A 173 -25.17 -10.29 1.26
CA PRO A 173 -25.97 -10.69 2.42
C PRO A 173 -25.15 -11.30 3.56
N GLY A 174 -23.85 -11.55 3.36
CA GLY A 174 -23.00 -12.31 4.27
C GLY A 174 -22.77 -13.75 3.83
N PRO A 175 -21.94 -14.50 4.57
CA PRO A 175 -21.74 -15.93 4.35
C PRO A 175 -23.06 -16.69 4.57
N LEU A 176 -23.36 -17.63 3.68
CA LEU A 176 -24.46 -18.56 3.88
C LEU A 176 -24.09 -19.55 4.97
N GLU A 177 -24.95 -19.72 5.97
CA GLU A 177 -24.83 -20.83 6.91
C GLU A 177 -25.16 -22.13 6.15
N ILE A 178 -24.17 -23.04 6.08
CA ILE A 178 -24.29 -24.35 5.42
C ILE A 178 -24.52 -25.41 6.50
#